data_6e08055ed031c0fab209c60134166ee3
#
_entry.id   6e08055ed031c0fab209c60134166ee3
#
_cell.length_a   1.000
_cell.length_b   1.000
_cell.length_c   1.000
_cell.angle_alpha   90.00
_cell.angle_beta   90.00
_cell.angle_gamma   90.00
#
_symmetry.space_group_name_H-M   'P 1'
#
loop_
_entity.id
_entity.type
_entity.pdbx_description
1 polymer ?
#
loop_
_entity_poly.entity_id
_entity_poly.type
_entity_poly.pdbx_seq_one_letter_code
_entity_poly.pdbx_strand_id
1 'polypeptide(L)'
;MGKIIAVWGTPNSGKTAFTMKLAGHLYETGRRRQTKVVAVLTDVIAPSMPVVFPLYRSEDIYSLGELLAKTTITADDIFSYTTLLRGRENFGVLGYRDKENAHSHPAYTGGKALFFLNILAANTDYVLVDCMSEPEDSILTQTALATADNSVRLVTPDLKCLSYVLSQSGHFMTRGYMPPTQITVMNTPNQTFAMPVADARSHLGKIAVTLPFSAALAEQSLEGSMSEVLKDRHFMQAVGMIAEKLR
;
A
#
# COMPACT_ATOMS: atom_id res chain seq x y z
N MET A 1 -18.10 -7.10 -6.52
CA MET A 1 -17.25 -6.88 -5.36
C MET A 1 -15.96 -6.26 -5.86
N GLY A 2 -15.48 -5.20 -5.25
CA GLY A 2 -14.23 -4.56 -5.65
C GLY A 2 -13.02 -5.45 -5.38
N LYS A 3 -11.89 -5.10 -5.99
CA LYS A 3 -10.64 -5.87 -5.89
C LYS A 3 -9.81 -5.41 -4.70
N ILE A 4 -9.34 -6.36 -3.92
CA ILE A 4 -8.34 -6.14 -2.86
C ILE A 4 -6.95 -6.39 -3.46
N ILE A 5 -6.08 -5.39 -3.38
CA ILE A 5 -4.70 -5.44 -3.89
C ILE A 5 -3.75 -5.22 -2.71
N ALA A 6 -2.98 -6.24 -2.35
CA ALA A 6 -1.96 -6.13 -1.32
C ALA A 6 -0.63 -5.63 -1.93
N VAL A 7 -0.11 -4.52 -1.45
CA VAL A 7 1.21 -3.99 -1.83
C VAL A 7 2.18 -4.28 -0.70
N TRP A 8 3.17 -5.11 -0.95
CA TRP A 8 4.12 -5.56 0.04
C TRP A 8 5.55 -5.58 -0.51
N GLY A 9 6.54 -5.89 0.30
CA GLY A 9 7.93 -5.97 -0.16
C GLY A 9 8.91 -5.56 0.92
N THR A 10 10.17 -5.37 0.50
CA THR A 10 11.26 -5.10 1.41
C THR A 10 11.11 -3.76 2.15
N PRO A 11 11.70 -3.62 3.33
CA PRO A 11 11.78 -2.32 3.99
C PRO A 11 12.37 -1.25 3.05
N ASN A 12 11.84 -0.05 3.10
CA ASN A 12 12.27 1.10 2.29
C ASN A 12 12.20 0.91 0.76
N SER A 13 11.42 -0.08 0.28
CA SER A 13 11.21 -0.27 -1.17
C SER A 13 10.28 0.74 -1.83
N GLY A 14 9.71 1.69 -1.08
CA GLY A 14 8.79 2.71 -1.59
C GLY A 14 7.34 2.24 -1.69
N LYS A 15 6.93 1.24 -0.89
CA LYS A 15 5.56 0.69 -0.88
C LYS A 15 4.48 1.76 -0.77
N THR A 16 4.55 2.60 0.26
CA THR A 16 3.55 3.65 0.53
C THR A 16 3.44 4.64 -0.64
N ALA A 17 4.57 5.12 -1.14
CA ALA A 17 4.59 6.02 -2.29
C ALA A 17 3.97 5.35 -3.53
N PHE A 18 4.35 4.11 -3.82
CA PHE A 18 3.78 3.34 -4.93
C PHE A 18 2.28 3.10 -4.73
N THR A 19 1.84 2.69 -3.54
CA THR A 19 0.42 2.46 -3.23
C THR A 19 -0.40 3.72 -3.50
N MET A 20 0.06 4.88 -3.07
CA MET A 20 -0.63 6.15 -3.31
C MET A 20 -0.67 6.53 -4.80
N LYS A 21 0.43 6.28 -5.55
CA LYS A 21 0.45 6.57 -7.00
C LYS A 21 -0.39 5.58 -7.80
N LEU A 22 -0.43 4.30 -7.43
CA LEU A 22 -1.30 3.30 -8.04
C LEU A 22 -2.78 3.62 -7.75
N ALA A 23 -3.12 3.92 -6.50
CA ALA A 23 -4.49 4.33 -6.12
C ALA A 23 -4.94 5.57 -6.89
N GLY A 24 -4.10 6.60 -6.95
CA GLY A 24 -4.35 7.81 -7.73
C GLY A 24 -4.55 7.52 -9.23
N HIS A 25 -3.73 6.64 -9.80
CA HIS A 25 -3.87 6.23 -11.22
C HIS A 25 -5.19 5.50 -11.48
N LEU A 26 -5.58 4.57 -10.63
CA LEU A 26 -6.85 3.84 -10.74
C LEU A 26 -8.05 4.78 -10.62
N TYR A 27 -7.99 5.73 -9.68
CA TYR A 27 -9.00 6.77 -9.53
C TYR A 27 -9.11 7.64 -10.78
N GLU A 28 -8.02 8.22 -11.28
CA GLU A 28 -8.03 9.13 -12.44
C GLU A 28 -8.48 8.43 -13.73
N THR A 29 -8.01 7.21 -13.99
CA THR A 29 -8.43 6.42 -15.17
C THR A 29 -9.88 5.94 -15.08
N GLY A 30 -10.39 5.76 -13.86
CA GLY A 30 -11.77 5.37 -13.57
C GLY A 30 -12.75 6.54 -13.35
N ARG A 31 -12.28 7.80 -13.38
CA ARG A 31 -13.07 8.99 -13.01
C ARG A 31 -14.40 9.12 -13.73
N ARG A 32 -14.44 8.81 -15.03
CA ARG A 32 -15.69 8.84 -15.82
C ARG A 32 -16.72 7.79 -15.35
N ARG A 33 -16.29 6.72 -14.72
CA ARG A 33 -17.12 5.63 -14.15
C ARG A 33 -17.39 5.83 -12.67
N GLN A 34 -16.96 6.95 -12.09
CA GLN A 34 -17.06 7.24 -10.66
C GLN A 34 -16.36 6.17 -9.79
N THR A 35 -15.25 5.62 -10.28
CA THR A 35 -14.50 4.56 -9.59
C THR A 35 -14.12 4.99 -8.17
N LYS A 36 -14.48 4.16 -7.21
CA LYS A 36 -14.20 4.35 -5.79
C LYS A 36 -12.93 3.59 -5.42
N VAL A 37 -11.95 4.30 -4.86
CA VAL A 37 -10.66 3.74 -4.46
C VAL A 37 -10.38 4.06 -3.00
N VAL A 38 -9.97 3.07 -2.23
CA VAL A 38 -9.52 3.26 -0.84
C VAL A 38 -8.13 2.67 -0.68
N ALA A 39 -7.21 3.47 -0.15
CA ALA A 39 -5.90 3.01 0.30
C ALA A 39 -5.93 2.78 1.82
N VAL A 40 -5.45 1.63 2.27
CA VAL A 40 -5.35 1.25 3.68
C VAL A 40 -3.88 1.14 4.06
N LEU A 41 -3.39 2.04 4.91
CA LEU A 41 -2.00 2.12 5.34
C LEU A 41 -1.86 1.38 6.67
N THR A 42 -1.23 0.20 6.64
CA THR A 42 -1.23 -0.72 7.79
C THR A 42 -0.04 -0.56 8.73
N ASP A 43 0.89 0.36 8.43
CA ASP A 43 2.09 0.53 9.22
C ASP A 43 1.76 1.16 10.58
N VAL A 44 1.87 0.34 11.62
CA VAL A 44 1.62 0.71 13.02
C VAL A 44 2.92 1.04 13.76
N ILE A 45 4.08 0.78 13.16
CA ILE A 45 5.39 1.11 13.73
C ILE A 45 5.79 2.53 13.32
N ALA A 46 5.58 2.88 12.04
CA ALA A 46 5.84 4.19 11.47
C ALA A 46 4.60 4.66 10.66
N PRO A 47 3.56 5.17 11.35
CA PRO A 47 2.31 5.59 10.69
C PRO A 47 2.54 6.51 9.51
N SER A 48 1.95 6.18 8.37
CA SER A 48 2.20 6.89 7.10
C SER A 48 1.18 7.99 6.79
N MET A 49 0.09 8.13 7.59
CA MET A 49 -0.89 9.21 7.39
C MET A 49 -0.27 10.61 7.43
N PRO A 50 0.68 10.93 8.34
CA PRO A 50 1.34 12.24 8.35
C PRO A 50 2.16 12.53 7.10
N VAL A 51 2.68 11.49 6.42
CA VAL A 51 3.46 11.63 5.19
C VAL A 51 2.54 11.81 3.97
N VAL A 52 1.32 11.29 4.04
CA VAL A 52 0.31 11.43 2.98
C VAL A 52 -0.47 12.75 3.13
N PHE A 53 -0.73 13.17 4.37
CA PHE A 53 -1.53 14.34 4.73
C PHE A 53 -0.82 15.29 5.70
N PRO A 54 0.33 15.88 5.35
CA PRO A 54 1.13 16.67 6.29
C PRO A 54 0.47 17.98 6.73
N LEU A 55 -0.46 18.50 5.93
CA LEU A 55 -1.18 19.74 6.20
C LEU A 55 -2.49 19.53 6.97
N TYR A 56 -2.85 18.27 7.24
CA TYR A 56 -4.00 17.97 8.09
C TYR A 56 -3.56 17.99 9.55
N ARG A 57 -4.39 18.57 10.40
CA ARG A 57 -4.19 18.43 11.85
C ARG A 57 -4.49 16.99 12.23
N SER A 58 -3.78 16.48 13.23
CA SER A 58 -3.98 15.11 13.72
C SER A 58 -5.43 14.84 14.14
N GLU A 59 -6.12 15.88 14.62
CA GLU A 59 -7.54 15.86 15.00
C GLU A 59 -8.52 15.77 13.81
N ASP A 60 -8.07 16.14 12.60
CA ASP A 60 -8.88 16.07 11.37
C ASP A 60 -8.77 14.69 10.68
N ILE A 61 -7.91 13.81 11.19
CA ILE A 61 -7.68 12.47 10.66
C ILE A 61 -8.23 11.45 11.66
N TYR A 62 -9.15 10.62 11.20
CA TYR A 62 -9.64 9.49 11.99
C TYR A 62 -8.65 8.33 11.95
N SER A 63 -8.47 7.66 13.09
CA SER A 63 -7.55 6.55 13.20
C SER A 63 -8.15 5.22 12.74
N LEU A 64 -7.42 4.49 11.92
CA LEU A 64 -7.70 3.09 11.62
C LEU A 64 -7.69 2.24 12.90
N GLY A 65 -6.81 2.55 13.86
CA GLY A 65 -6.74 1.87 15.15
C GLY A 65 -7.99 2.06 15.98
N GLU A 66 -8.54 3.29 16.04
CA GLU A 66 -9.82 3.57 16.72
C GLU A 66 -10.97 2.81 16.06
N LEU A 67 -11.02 2.79 14.73
CA LEU A 67 -12.03 2.05 13.99
C LEU A 67 -11.98 0.55 14.31
N LEU A 68 -10.80 -0.05 14.26
CA LEU A 68 -10.59 -1.46 14.54
C LEU A 68 -10.76 -1.83 16.03
N ALA A 69 -10.65 -0.87 16.95
CA ALA A 69 -10.93 -1.05 18.37
C ALA A 69 -12.43 -1.12 18.71
N LYS A 70 -13.33 -0.62 17.84
CA LYS A 70 -14.78 -0.69 18.09
C LYS A 70 -15.24 -2.14 18.25
N THR A 71 -16.19 -2.39 19.13
CA THR A 71 -16.75 -3.75 19.35
C THR A 71 -17.36 -4.30 18.07
N THR A 72 -18.15 -3.47 17.37
CA THR A 72 -18.74 -3.77 16.06
C THR A 72 -18.33 -2.70 15.07
N ILE A 73 -18.14 -3.08 13.82
CA ILE A 73 -17.79 -2.18 12.72
C ILE A 73 -18.89 -2.29 11.67
N THR A 74 -19.43 -1.16 11.25
CA THR A 74 -20.41 -1.06 10.15
C THR A 74 -19.78 -0.41 8.92
N ALA A 75 -20.45 -0.46 7.78
CA ALA A 75 -20.02 0.27 6.59
C ALA A 75 -19.98 1.78 6.84
N ASP A 76 -20.97 2.33 7.54
CA ASP A 76 -21.03 3.76 7.88
C ASP A 76 -19.85 4.17 8.78
N ASP A 77 -19.47 3.31 9.75
CA ASP A 77 -18.29 3.55 10.56
C ASP A 77 -17.03 3.65 9.68
N ILE A 78 -16.83 2.69 8.77
CA ILE A 78 -15.65 2.66 7.90
C ILE A 78 -15.57 3.92 7.06
N PHE A 79 -16.68 4.34 6.45
CA PHE A 79 -16.68 5.54 5.59
C PHE A 79 -16.56 6.83 6.40
N SER A 80 -17.10 6.91 7.61
CA SER A 80 -16.92 8.06 8.50
C SER A 80 -15.48 8.22 8.99
N TYR A 81 -14.72 7.12 9.08
CA TYR A 81 -13.29 7.12 9.44
C TYR A 81 -12.36 7.28 8.22
N THR A 82 -12.90 7.27 7.00
CA THR A 82 -12.08 7.42 5.79
C THR A 82 -11.76 8.88 5.53
N THR A 83 -10.48 9.23 5.49
CA THR A 83 -10.02 10.56 5.11
C THR A 83 -10.08 10.70 3.59
N LEU A 84 -10.94 11.57 3.08
CA LEU A 84 -11.08 11.83 1.65
C LEU A 84 -10.00 12.81 1.16
N LEU A 85 -9.46 12.56 -0.02
CA LEU A 85 -8.54 13.50 -0.64
C LEU A 85 -9.31 14.72 -1.17
N ARG A 86 -8.80 15.92 -0.86
CA ARG A 86 -9.41 17.19 -1.30
C ARG A 86 -9.62 17.21 -2.82
N GLY A 87 -10.86 17.45 -3.25
CA GLY A 87 -11.24 17.47 -4.66
C GLY A 87 -11.33 16.09 -5.35
N ARG A 88 -11.31 15.00 -4.56
CA ARG A 88 -11.42 13.60 -5.04
C ARG A 88 -12.35 12.80 -4.15
N GLU A 89 -13.64 13.06 -4.26
CA GLU A 89 -14.70 12.50 -3.39
C GLU A 89 -14.76 10.97 -3.35
N ASN A 90 -14.29 10.29 -4.38
CA ASN A 90 -14.25 8.82 -4.48
C ASN A 90 -12.84 8.24 -4.22
N PHE A 91 -11.92 9.01 -3.65
CA PHE A 91 -10.62 8.52 -3.25
C PHE A 91 -10.37 8.78 -1.76
N GLY A 92 -10.35 7.72 -0.98
CA GLY A 92 -10.16 7.75 0.46
C GLY A 92 -8.90 7.06 0.93
N VAL A 93 -8.45 7.42 2.12
CA VAL A 93 -7.32 6.80 2.79
C VAL A 93 -7.69 6.50 4.24
N LEU A 94 -7.32 5.32 4.70
CA LEU A 94 -7.41 4.86 6.09
C LEU A 94 -6.01 4.54 6.60
N GLY A 95 -5.68 4.94 7.81
CA GLY A 95 -4.37 4.65 8.40
C GLY A 95 -4.28 5.06 9.85
N TYR A 96 -3.15 4.77 10.48
CA TYR A 96 -2.88 5.18 11.85
C TYR A 96 -2.42 6.65 11.88
N ARG A 97 -2.84 7.37 12.92
CA ARG A 97 -2.44 8.78 13.12
C ARG A 97 -1.00 8.91 13.59
N ASP A 98 -0.49 10.11 13.53
CA ASP A 98 0.79 10.48 14.14
C ASP A 98 0.82 10.10 15.63
N LYS A 99 1.98 9.64 16.10
CA LYS A 99 2.22 9.18 17.48
C LYS A 99 1.48 7.93 17.93
N GLU A 100 0.66 7.33 17.08
CA GLU A 100 0.09 6.00 17.36
C GLU A 100 1.14 4.91 17.12
N ASN A 101 0.97 3.80 17.80
CA ASN A 101 1.82 2.61 17.69
C ASN A 101 1.01 1.35 17.99
N ALA A 102 1.62 0.17 17.94
CA ALA A 102 0.97 -1.12 18.17
C ALA A 102 0.23 -1.26 19.51
N HIS A 103 0.53 -0.41 20.48
CA HIS A 103 -0.06 -0.43 21.82
C HIS A 103 -1.08 0.69 22.06
N SER A 104 -1.30 1.57 21.08
CA SER A 104 -2.22 2.71 21.21
C SER A 104 -3.68 2.29 21.25
N HIS A 105 -4.01 1.12 20.72
CA HIS A 105 -5.38 0.61 20.63
C HIS A 105 -5.45 -0.85 21.06
N PRO A 106 -6.63 -1.33 21.52
CA PRO A 106 -6.84 -2.74 21.81
C PRO A 106 -6.57 -3.62 20.57
N ALA A 107 -6.02 -4.82 20.82
CA ALA A 107 -5.81 -5.80 19.76
C ALA A 107 -7.15 -6.23 19.12
N TYR A 108 -7.13 -6.48 17.84
CA TYR A 108 -8.27 -7.01 17.08
C TYR A 108 -7.90 -8.37 16.46
N THR A 109 -8.90 -9.13 16.04
CA THR A 109 -8.73 -10.48 15.50
C THR A 109 -8.61 -10.48 13.97
N GLY A 110 -8.03 -11.54 13.40
CA GLY A 110 -8.01 -11.76 11.94
C GLY A 110 -9.42 -11.81 11.33
N GLY A 111 -10.41 -12.35 12.07
CA GLY A 111 -11.81 -12.32 11.62
C GLY A 111 -12.35 -10.90 11.48
N LYS A 112 -11.98 -9.98 12.39
CA LYS A 112 -12.36 -8.57 12.30
C LYS A 112 -11.65 -7.86 11.13
N ALA A 113 -10.35 -8.14 10.92
CA ALA A 113 -9.60 -7.63 9.79
C ALA A 113 -10.20 -8.07 8.45
N LEU A 114 -10.55 -9.35 8.33
CA LEU A 114 -11.23 -9.91 7.15
C LEU A 114 -12.59 -9.26 6.90
N PHE A 115 -13.40 -9.11 7.95
CA PHE A 115 -14.69 -8.45 7.87
C PHE A 115 -14.57 -6.99 7.38
N PHE A 116 -13.60 -6.24 7.93
CA PHE A 116 -13.28 -4.88 7.51
C PHE A 116 -12.91 -4.80 6.02
N LEU A 117 -11.99 -5.64 5.55
CA LEU A 117 -11.60 -5.69 4.14
C LEU A 117 -12.75 -6.08 3.21
N ASN A 118 -13.59 -7.01 3.64
CA ASN A 118 -14.78 -7.41 2.88
C ASN A 118 -15.82 -6.30 2.75
N ILE A 119 -16.06 -5.52 3.81
CA ILE A 119 -16.95 -4.35 3.74
C ILE A 119 -16.40 -3.31 2.77
N LEU A 120 -15.10 -3.01 2.84
CA LEU A 120 -14.46 -2.10 1.89
C LEU A 120 -14.65 -2.59 0.45
N ALA A 121 -14.33 -3.85 0.17
CA ALA A 121 -14.46 -4.42 -1.17
C ALA A 121 -15.91 -4.51 -1.67
N ALA A 122 -16.89 -4.65 -0.77
CA ALA A 122 -18.31 -4.62 -1.14
C ALA A 122 -18.80 -3.23 -1.58
N ASN A 123 -18.13 -2.16 -1.14
CA ASN A 123 -18.60 -0.78 -1.33
C ASN A 123 -17.67 0.09 -2.19
N THR A 124 -16.54 -0.45 -2.63
CA THR A 124 -15.54 0.24 -3.47
C THR A 124 -15.16 -0.63 -4.66
N ASP A 125 -14.52 -0.05 -5.67
CA ASP A 125 -14.00 -0.79 -6.82
C ASP A 125 -12.59 -1.35 -6.57
N TYR A 126 -11.78 -0.61 -5.80
CA TYR A 126 -10.42 -1.00 -5.45
C TYR A 126 -10.10 -0.68 -3.99
N VAL A 127 -9.56 -1.67 -3.29
CA VAL A 127 -8.95 -1.55 -1.96
C VAL A 127 -7.46 -1.86 -2.09
N LEU A 128 -6.61 -0.86 -1.92
CA LEU A 128 -5.16 -1.05 -1.93
C LEU A 128 -4.68 -1.10 -0.49
N VAL A 129 -4.04 -2.20 -0.10
CA VAL A 129 -3.50 -2.34 1.24
C VAL A 129 -1.98 -2.18 1.19
N ASP A 130 -1.48 -1.09 1.77
CA ASP A 130 -0.04 -0.84 1.96
C ASP A 130 0.44 -1.67 3.15
N CYS A 131 1.02 -2.82 2.85
CA CYS A 131 1.39 -3.82 3.84
C CYS A 131 2.74 -3.50 4.49
N MET A 132 2.85 -3.75 5.79
CA MET A 132 4.13 -3.73 6.49
C MET A 132 5.11 -4.74 5.89
N SER A 133 6.40 -4.46 6.01
CA SER A 133 7.45 -5.39 5.60
C SER A 133 7.56 -6.59 6.54
N GLU A 134 7.20 -6.40 7.81
CA GLU A 134 7.09 -7.45 8.82
C GLU A 134 5.61 -7.76 9.06
N PRO A 135 5.03 -8.76 8.36
CA PRO A 135 3.60 -9.06 8.47
C PRO A 135 3.15 -9.46 9.88
N GLU A 136 4.05 -10.07 10.66
CA GLU A 136 3.74 -10.54 12.02
C GLU A 136 3.36 -9.40 12.97
N ASP A 137 3.75 -8.17 12.67
CA ASP A 137 3.43 -6.99 13.49
C ASP A 137 2.05 -6.37 13.15
N SER A 138 1.37 -6.87 12.12
CA SER A 138 0.07 -6.34 11.68
C SER A 138 -0.89 -7.42 11.24
N ILE A 139 -1.91 -7.70 12.05
CA ILE A 139 -2.99 -8.63 11.70
C ILE A 139 -3.68 -8.24 10.38
N LEU A 140 -3.83 -6.94 10.12
CA LEU A 140 -4.43 -6.45 8.88
C LEU A 140 -3.53 -6.73 7.67
N THR A 141 -2.21 -6.56 7.78
CA THR A 141 -1.24 -6.98 6.76
C THR A 141 -1.33 -8.49 6.50
N GLN A 142 -1.31 -9.32 7.55
CA GLN A 142 -1.43 -10.76 7.42
C GLN A 142 -2.70 -11.15 6.67
N THR A 143 -3.84 -10.57 7.08
CA THR A 143 -5.13 -10.84 6.47
C THR A 143 -5.15 -10.41 5.00
N ALA A 144 -4.64 -9.22 4.68
CA ALA A 144 -4.57 -8.74 3.30
C ALA A 144 -3.71 -9.64 2.41
N LEU A 145 -2.53 -10.06 2.88
CA LEU A 145 -1.65 -10.96 2.13
C LEU A 145 -2.28 -12.34 1.90
N ALA A 146 -3.06 -12.83 2.88
CA ALA A 146 -3.72 -14.14 2.77
C ALA A 146 -4.98 -14.12 1.89
N THR A 147 -5.64 -12.96 1.72
CA THR A 147 -6.98 -12.90 1.12
C THR A 147 -7.11 -11.96 -0.07
N ALA A 148 -6.06 -11.21 -0.44
CA ALA A 148 -6.11 -10.31 -1.58
C ALA A 148 -6.31 -11.03 -2.91
N ASP A 149 -7.08 -10.41 -3.82
CA ASP A 149 -7.28 -10.91 -5.19
C ASP A 149 -5.98 -10.85 -6.00
N ASN A 150 -5.17 -9.82 -5.75
CA ASN A 150 -3.88 -9.61 -6.40
C ASN A 150 -2.86 -9.09 -5.38
N SER A 151 -1.59 -9.38 -5.61
CA SER A 151 -0.51 -8.75 -4.84
C SER A 151 0.59 -8.17 -5.71
N VAL A 152 1.16 -7.07 -5.24
CA VAL A 152 2.33 -6.43 -5.83
C VAL A 152 3.48 -6.50 -4.83
N ARG A 153 4.52 -7.26 -5.18
CA ARG A 153 5.75 -7.31 -4.39
C ARG A 153 6.73 -6.26 -4.92
N LEU A 154 7.06 -5.26 -4.11
CA LEU A 154 8.09 -4.28 -4.42
C LEU A 154 9.47 -4.77 -3.93
N VAL A 155 10.45 -4.69 -4.81
CA VAL A 155 11.86 -5.02 -4.56
C VAL A 155 12.75 -3.89 -5.06
N THR A 156 13.94 -3.77 -4.49
CA THR A 156 14.96 -2.79 -4.91
C THR A 156 16.23 -3.52 -5.37
N PRO A 157 17.03 -2.95 -6.30
CA PRO A 157 18.24 -3.59 -6.79
C PRO A 157 19.41 -3.36 -5.82
N ASP A 158 19.32 -3.92 -4.61
CA ASP A 158 20.37 -3.81 -3.59
C ASP A 158 20.51 -5.11 -2.76
N LEU A 159 21.68 -5.25 -2.11
CA LEU A 159 22.00 -6.44 -1.33
C LEU A 159 21.09 -6.65 -0.12
N LYS A 160 20.57 -5.58 0.48
CA LYS A 160 19.69 -5.67 1.65
C LYS A 160 18.32 -6.22 1.24
N CYS A 161 17.79 -5.78 0.08
CA CYS A 161 16.59 -6.35 -0.51
C CYS A 161 16.79 -7.84 -0.81
N LEU A 162 17.90 -8.21 -1.43
CA LEU A 162 18.19 -9.62 -1.74
C LEU A 162 18.26 -10.47 -0.46
N SER A 163 18.98 -10.01 0.56
CA SER A 163 19.04 -10.67 1.86
C SER A 163 17.67 -10.87 2.49
N TYR A 164 16.83 -9.82 2.48
CA TYR A 164 15.46 -9.90 3.00
C TYR A 164 14.63 -10.95 2.24
N VAL A 165 14.64 -10.88 0.91
CA VAL A 165 13.85 -11.82 0.09
C VAL A 165 14.29 -13.26 0.32
N LEU A 166 15.58 -13.54 0.36
CA LEU A 166 16.11 -14.89 0.61
C LEU A 166 15.78 -15.39 2.01
N SER A 167 15.82 -14.51 3.02
CA SER A 167 15.53 -14.88 4.41
C SER A 167 14.04 -15.10 4.66
N GLN A 168 13.16 -14.30 4.04
CA GLN A 168 11.73 -14.29 4.34
C GLN A 168 10.88 -15.18 3.43
N SER A 169 11.37 -15.55 2.22
CA SER A 169 10.57 -16.29 1.24
C SER A 169 9.98 -17.59 1.77
N GLY A 170 10.77 -18.39 2.48
CA GLY A 170 10.32 -19.67 3.05
C GLY A 170 9.24 -19.46 4.11
N HIS A 171 9.41 -18.45 4.97
CA HIS A 171 8.45 -18.11 6.00
C HIS A 171 7.12 -17.64 5.39
N PHE A 172 7.16 -16.74 4.43
CA PHE A 172 5.95 -16.23 3.75
C PHE A 172 5.18 -17.31 3.00
N MET A 173 5.90 -18.25 2.37
CA MET A 173 5.27 -19.42 1.72
C MET A 173 4.54 -20.29 2.76
N THR A 174 5.18 -20.60 3.89
CA THR A 174 4.61 -21.42 4.95
C THR A 174 3.37 -20.78 5.58
N ARG A 175 3.35 -19.46 5.69
CA ARG A 175 2.22 -18.68 6.25
C ARG A 175 1.10 -18.41 5.25
N GLY A 176 1.30 -18.72 3.96
CA GLY A 176 0.31 -18.42 2.92
C GLY A 176 0.21 -16.94 2.55
N TYR A 177 1.27 -16.14 2.83
CA TYR A 177 1.33 -14.70 2.50
C TYR A 177 1.74 -14.42 1.06
N MET A 178 1.71 -15.41 0.21
CA MET A 178 2.02 -15.26 -1.22
C MET A 178 0.78 -15.59 -2.05
N PRO A 179 -0.07 -14.59 -2.36
CA PRO A 179 -1.23 -14.79 -3.21
C PRO A 179 -0.84 -15.38 -4.58
N PRO A 180 -1.69 -16.23 -5.19
CA PRO A 180 -1.37 -16.89 -6.46
C PRO A 180 -1.17 -15.90 -7.62
N THR A 181 -1.75 -14.71 -7.52
CA THR A 181 -1.67 -13.64 -8.54
C THR A 181 -0.68 -12.55 -8.15
N GLN A 182 0.53 -12.95 -7.74
CA GLN A 182 1.57 -11.99 -7.38
C GLN A 182 2.35 -11.51 -8.60
N ILE A 183 2.55 -10.20 -8.71
CA ILE A 183 3.50 -9.59 -9.62
C ILE A 183 4.66 -8.96 -8.84
N THR A 184 5.89 -9.16 -9.32
CA THR A 184 7.07 -8.50 -8.73
C THR A 184 7.43 -7.27 -9.55
N VAL A 185 7.56 -6.15 -8.87
CA VAL A 185 7.91 -4.84 -9.41
C VAL A 185 9.23 -4.40 -8.80
N MET A 186 10.18 -4.03 -9.64
CA MET A 186 11.45 -3.47 -9.18
C MET A 186 11.33 -1.94 -9.11
N ASN A 187 11.49 -1.38 -7.93
CA ASN A 187 11.60 0.06 -7.75
C ASN A 187 13.06 0.49 -7.73
N THR A 188 13.38 1.58 -8.42
CA THR A 188 14.72 2.16 -8.45
C THR A 188 14.67 3.53 -7.75
N PRO A 189 14.68 3.56 -6.39
CA PRO A 189 14.42 4.78 -5.63
C PRO A 189 15.58 5.80 -5.67
N ASN A 190 16.73 5.40 -6.18
CA ASN A 190 17.93 6.23 -6.30
C ASN A 190 18.45 6.23 -7.74
N GLN A 191 19.17 7.28 -8.13
CA GLN A 191 19.84 7.35 -9.45
C GLN A 191 21.03 6.39 -9.56
N THR A 192 21.67 6.11 -8.44
CA THR A 192 22.80 5.17 -8.36
C THR A 192 22.34 3.88 -7.69
N PHE A 193 22.67 2.75 -8.31
CA PHE A 193 22.32 1.42 -7.80
C PHE A 193 23.49 0.77 -7.10
N ALA A 194 23.24 0.10 -6.00
CA ALA A 194 24.24 -0.72 -5.33
C ALA A 194 24.51 -2.02 -6.10
N MET A 195 23.58 -2.45 -6.97
CA MET A 195 23.68 -3.65 -7.80
C MET A 195 23.11 -3.35 -9.21
N PRO A 196 23.74 -3.84 -10.28
CA PRO A 196 23.17 -3.77 -11.63
C PRO A 196 21.79 -4.42 -11.67
N VAL A 197 20.85 -3.78 -12.37
CA VAL A 197 19.45 -4.28 -12.46
C VAL A 197 19.40 -5.70 -13.06
N ALA A 198 20.30 -6.03 -13.98
CA ALA A 198 20.39 -7.37 -14.58
C ALA A 198 20.74 -8.43 -13.52
N ASP A 199 21.72 -8.14 -12.64
CA ASP A 199 22.13 -9.04 -11.56
C ASP A 199 21.03 -9.19 -10.52
N ALA A 200 20.36 -8.09 -10.15
CA ALA A 200 19.20 -8.14 -9.25
C ALA A 200 18.11 -9.06 -9.80
N ARG A 201 17.80 -9.00 -11.10
CA ARG A 201 16.81 -9.86 -11.75
C ARG A 201 17.15 -11.35 -11.66
N SER A 202 18.42 -11.73 -11.76
CA SER A 202 18.84 -13.15 -11.67
C SER A 202 18.49 -13.78 -10.31
N HIS A 203 18.49 -12.98 -9.24
CA HIS A 203 18.22 -13.43 -7.88
C HIS A 203 16.76 -13.24 -7.42
N LEU A 204 16.10 -12.18 -7.88
CA LEU A 204 14.74 -11.82 -7.46
C LEU A 204 13.63 -12.46 -8.31
N GLY A 205 14.00 -13.17 -9.37
CA GLY A 205 13.09 -13.83 -10.28
C GLY A 205 12.46 -12.89 -11.32
N LYS A 206 11.32 -13.29 -11.87
CA LYS A 206 10.64 -12.54 -12.93
C LYS A 206 10.16 -11.18 -12.43
N ILE A 207 10.77 -10.11 -12.93
CA ILE A 207 10.34 -8.73 -12.72
C ILE A 207 9.35 -8.34 -13.81
N ALA A 208 8.13 -8.04 -13.43
CA ALA A 208 7.05 -7.70 -14.38
C ALA A 208 7.22 -6.28 -14.94
N VAL A 209 7.59 -5.32 -14.11
CA VAL A 209 7.80 -3.91 -14.46
C VAL A 209 8.91 -3.34 -13.58
N THR A 210 9.69 -2.40 -14.12
CA THR A 210 10.64 -1.60 -13.34
C THR A 210 10.09 -0.17 -13.25
N LEU A 211 9.98 0.36 -12.03
CA LEU A 211 9.67 1.76 -11.76
C LEU A 211 10.98 2.55 -11.83
N PRO A 212 11.09 3.55 -12.71
CA PRO A 212 12.27 4.37 -12.81
C PRO A 212 12.40 5.29 -11.60
N PHE A 213 13.62 5.80 -11.35
CA PHE A 213 13.81 6.89 -10.39
C PHE A 213 12.99 8.11 -10.81
N SER A 214 12.32 8.72 -9.84
CA SER A 214 11.55 9.96 -10.04
C SER A 214 11.95 10.99 -8.99
N ALA A 215 12.64 12.04 -9.43
CA ALA A 215 13.00 13.17 -8.56
C ALA A 215 11.76 13.85 -8.00
N ALA A 216 10.71 14.01 -8.81
CA ALA A 216 9.44 14.60 -8.38
C ALA A 216 8.74 13.75 -7.30
N LEU A 217 8.84 12.41 -7.36
CA LEU A 217 8.30 11.55 -6.31
C LEU A 217 9.13 11.62 -5.02
N ALA A 218 10.45 11.72 -5.15
CA ALA A 218 11.33 11.92 -3.99
C ALA A 218 11.03 13.27 -3.29
N GLU A 219 10.82 14.33 -4.06
CA GLU A 219 10.40 15.64 -3.55
C GLU A 219 9.05 15.57 -2.84
N GLN A 220 8.03 14.96 -3.47
CA GLN A 220 6.73 14.74 -2.83
C GLN A 220 6.84 13.94 -1.52
N SER A 221 7.76 12.99 -1.45
CA SER A 221 8.00 12.21 -0.22
C SER A 221 8.61 13.05 0.89
N LEU A 222 9.48 14.00 0.56
CA LEU A 222 10.10 14.91 1.52
C LEU A 222 9.12 16.00 1.99
N GLU A 223 8.28 16.51 1.09
CA GLU A 223 7.29 17.54 1.40
C GLU A 223 5.99 16.98 2.01
N GLY A 224 5.84 15.65 2.03
CA GLY A 224 4.62 15.01 2.50
C GLY A 224 3.41 15.18 1.56
N SER A 225 3.64 15.43 0.28
CA SER A 225 2.59 15.65 -0.72
C SER A 225 2.29 14.39 -1.56
N MET A 226 2.45 13.18 -0.98
CA MET A 226 2.25 11.91 -1.67
C MET A 226 0.83 11.70 -2.22
N SER A 227 -0.16 12.37 -1.66
CA SER A 227 -1.55 12.33 -2.16
C SER A 227 -1.75 13.11 -3.47
N GLU A 228 -0.82 13.97 -3.86
CA GLU A 228 -0.94 14.79 -5.05
C GLU A 228 -0.60 14.03 -6.35
N VAL A 229 -1.04 14.59 -7.47
CA VAL A 229 -0.73 14.04 -8.81
C VAL A 229 0.77 14.15 -9.08
N LEU A 230 1.39 13.05 -9.44
CA LEU A 230 2.80 13.04 -9.82
C LEU A 230 2.97 13.49 -11.28
N LYS A 231 3.78 14.54 -11.50
CA LYS A 231 4.10 15.08 -12.81
C LYS A 231 5.34 14.42 -13.43
N ASP A 232 5.47 13.10 -13.30
CA ASP A 232 6.51 12.29 -13.94
C ASP A 232 5.87 11.27 -14.88
N ARG A 233 5.94 11.55 -16.17
CA ARG A 233 5.28 10.74 -17.19
C ARG A 233 5.84 9.31 -17.26
N HIS A 234 7.17 9.15 -17.13
CA HIS A 234 7.78 7.82 -17.24
C HIS A 234 7.41 6.94 -16.06
N PHE A 235 7.48 7.50 -14.84
CA PHE A 235 7.05 6.78 -13.64
C PHE A 235 5.57 6.39 -13.73
N MET A 236 4.70 7.34 -14.08
CA MET A 236 3.26 7.09 -14.18
C MET A 236 2.87 6.14 -15.31
N GLN A 237 3.64 6.10 -16.40
CA GLN A 237 3.46 5.09 -17.44
C GLN A 237 3.77 3.68 -16.91
N ALA A 238 4.85 3.51 -16.13
CA ALA A 238 5.15 2.24 -15.49
C ALA A 238 4.05 1.82 -14.48
N VAL A 239 3.53 2.77 -13.69
CA VAL A 239 2.36 2.54 -12.81
C VAL A 239 1.14 2.09 -13.61
N GLY A 240 0.87 2.71 -14.77
CA GLY A 240 -0.21 2.31 -15.65
C GLY A 240 -0.07 0.87 -16.17
N MET A 241 1.14 0.46 -16.57
CA MET A 241 1.42 -0.93 -16.98
C MET A 241 1.16 -1.93 -15.86
N ILE A 242 1.42 -1.55 -14.61
CA ILE A 242 1.11 -2.39 -13.45
C ILE A 242 -0.39 -2.46 -13.24
N ALA A 243 -1.08 -1.32 -13.29
CA ALA A 243 -2.53 -1.25 -13.13
C ALA A 243 -3.29 -2.14 -14.15
N GLU A 244 -2.81 -2.20 -15.40
CA GLU A 244 -3.38 -3.09 -16.42
C GLU A 244 -3.25 -4.58 -16.09
N LYS A 245 -2.16 -4.98 -15.43
CA LYS A 245 -1.95 -6.38 -14.98
C LYS A 245 -2.80 -6.77 -13.77
N LEU A 246 -3.35 -5.80 -13.05
CA LEU A 246 -4.18 -5.99 -11.87
C LEU A 246 -5.70 -5.93 -12.18
N ARG A 247 -6.05 -5.61 -13.41
CA ARG A 247 -7.45 -5.63 -13.90
C ARG A 247 -7.90 -7.05 -14.25
#